data_95e4b085cef08510c05168315bd4a502
#
_entry.id   95e4b085cef08510c05168315bd4a502
#
_cell.length_a   1.000
_cell.length_b   1.000
_cell.length_c   1.000
_cell.angle_alpha   90.00
_cell.angle_beta   90.00
_cell.angle_gamma   90.00
#
_symmetry.space_group_name_H-M   'P 1'
#
loop_
_entity.id
_entity.type
_entity.pdbx_description
1 polymer ?
#
loop_
_entity_poly.entity_id
_entity_poly.type
_entity_poly.pdbx_seq_one_letter_code
_entity_poly.pdbx_strand_id
1 'polypeptide(L)'
;MKMIAEHQTNLCRHCKMQREADMIKIENVSKNFRRHKAIKGFTCELDKGCYGLLGPNGAGKTTLLRCILGLYPVSEGVVSLQKGEQIGYLPQRFGMFQELKVKEMMYYFAAAKKVPKDKREAEIERVLADVNLSEKAEERVGHLSGGMQRRLGIAQAILGDPDILFLDEPTTGLDPEERSHFKEIIRKLAKDDKIIVISTHIVEEVEAVCDRVLIMKDGTLLENVTVEEACHFAGDDNATLEQGYLQRLKEA
;
A
#
# COMPACT_ATOMS: atom_id res chain seq x y z
N MET A 1 15.34 -16.19 -41.73
CA MET A 1 14.69 -16.86 -40.58
C MET A 1 15.48 -16.76 -39.28
N LYS A 2 16.83 -16.79 -39.21
CA LYS A 2 17.60 -16.64 -37.96
C LYS A 2 17.51 -15.25 -37.30
N MET A 3 17.48 -14.16 -38.07
CA MET A 3 17.40 -12.79 -37.54
C MET A 3 16.08 -12.45 -36.81
N ILE A 4 14.96 -13.06 -37.23
CA ILE A 4 13.64 -12.83 -36.60
C ILE A 4 13.56 -13.53 -35.24
N ALA A 5 14.17 -14.70 -35.09
CA ALA A 5 14.21 -15.46 -33.84
C ALA A 5 15.10 -14.77 -32.78
N GLU A 6 16.21 -14.13 -33.17
CA GLU A 6 17.06 -13.38 -32.26
C GLU A 6 16.43 -12.07 -31.78
N HIS A 7 15.61 -11.42 -32.63
CA HIS A 7 14.90 -10.21 -32.25
C HIS A 7 13.77 -10.50 -31.26
N GLN A 8 13.03 -11.61 -31.43
CA GLN A 8 11.99 -12.04 -30.49
C GLN A 8 12.58 -12.51 -29.14
N THR A 9 13.73 -13.18 -29.14
CA THR A 9 14.43 -13.58 -27.90
C THR A 9 15.00 -12.39 -27.15
N ASN A 10 15.47 -11.35 -27.83
CA ASN A 10 15.97 -10.13 -27.19
C ASN A 10 14.82 -9.25 -26.64
N LEU A 11 13.69 -9.14 -27.35
CA LEU A 11 12.48 -8.48 -26.79
C LEU A 11 11.97 -9.21 -25.54
N CYS A 12 11.94 -10.55 -25.57
CA CYS A 12 11.50 -11.34 -24.42
C CYS A 12 12.46 -11.23 -23.22
N ARG A 13 13.78 -11.16 -23.46
CA ARG A 13 14.77 -10.91 -22.39
C ARG A 13 14.69 -9.49 -21.84
N HIS A 14 14.50 -8.49 -22.69
CA HIS A 14 14.35 -7.08 -22.25
C HIS A 14 13.06 -6.87 -21.48
N CYS A 15 11.94 -7.48 -21.92
CA CYS A 15 10.66 -7.48 -21.20
C CYS A 15 10.72 -8.27 -19.88
N LYS A 16 11.48 -9.38 -19.81
CA LYS A 16 11.74 -10.11 -18.57
C LYS A 16 12.66 -9.32 -17.63
N MET A 17 13.71 -8.68 -18.14
CA MET A 17 14.60 -7.84 -17.33
C MET A 17 13.88 -6.59 -16.79
N GLN A 18 12.97 -5.97 -17.54
CA GLN A 18 12.14 -4.87 -17.05
C GLN A 18 11.10 -5.33 -16.03
N ARG A 19 10.53 -6.57 -16.16
CA ARG A 19 9.63 -7.14 -15.16
C ARG A 19 10.32 -7.54 -13.85
N GLU A 20 11.61 -7.91 -13.90
CA GLU A 20 12.40 -8.16 -12.68
C GLU A 20 12.82 -6.88 -11.97
N ALA A 21 12.71 -5.72 -12.64
CA ALA A 21 13.22 -4.45 -12.17
C ALA A 21 12.27 -3.71 -11.21
N ASP A 22 10.95 -3.95 -11.26
CA ASP A 22 9.93 -3.19 -10.52
C ASP A 22 9.08 -4.13 -9.64
N MET A 23 9.72 -4.92 -8.77
CA MET A 23 9.03 -5.96 -8.01
C MET A 23 9.51 -6.02 -6.55
N ILE A 24 8.57 -6.23 -5.64
CA ILE A 24 8.88 -6.59 -4.25
C ILE A 24 8.87 -8.11 -4.15
N LYS A 25 10.00 -8.72 -3.75
CA LYS A 25 10.07 -10.15 -3.47
C LYS A 25 10.12 -10.39 -1.96
N ILE A 26 9.21 -11.23 -1.50
CA ILE A 26 9.11 -11.65 -0.10
C ILE A 26 9.25 -13.17 -0.10
N GLU A 27 10.37 -13.68 0.46
CA GLU A 27 10.74 -15.08 0.40
C GLU A 27 10.82 -15.68 1.80
N ASN A 28 9.85 -16.54 2.13
CA ASN A 28 9.78 -17.30 3.39
C ASN A 28 9.94 -16.43 4.64
N VAL A 29 9.33 -15.23 4.64
CA VAL A 29 9.47 -14.26 5.73
C VAL A 29 8.71 -14.73 6.95
N SER A 30 9.41 -14.83 8.08
CA SER A 30 8.85 -15.09 9.40
C SER A 30 9.22 -13.98 10.38
N LYS A 31 8.30 -13.67 11.30
CA LYS A 31 8.53 -12.72 12.39
C LYS A 31 8.05 -13.26 13.71
N ASN A 32 8.98 -13.39 14.64
CA ASN A 32 8.74 -13.85 16.00
C ASN A 32 8.87 -12.70 16.99
N PHE A 33 7.91 -12.56 17.91
CA PHE A 33 7.98 -11.68 19.07
C PHE A 33 7.95 -12.54 20.35
N ARG A 34 9.10 -12.72 20.97
CA ARG A 34 9.22 -13.57 22.17
C ARG A 34 8.57 -14.96 21.95
N ARG A 35 7.31 -15.14 22.43
CA ARG A 35 6.56 -16.40 22.36
C ARG A 35 5.51 -16.45 21.24
N HIS A 36 5.33 -15.37 20.51
CA HIS A 36 4.31 -15.25 19.46
C HIS A 36 4.95 -15.16 18.07
N LYS A 37 4.59 -16.09 17.19
CA LYS A 37 4.99 -16.07 15.78
C LYS A 37 3.93 -15.27 14.99
N ALA A 38 4.23 -13.98 14.72
CA ALA A 38 3.31 -13.06 14.08
C ALA A 38 3.23 -13.22 12.56
N ILE A 39 4.32 -13.67 11.92
CA ILE A 39 4.39 -14.02 10.49
C ILE A 39 5.04 -15.38 10.36
N LYS A 40 4.51 -16.23 9.47
CA LYS A 40 4.85 -17.65 9.37
C LYS A 40 5.16 -18.03 7.92
N GLY A 41 6.40 -17.83 7.47
CA GLY A 41 6.84 -18.25 6.15
C GLY A 41 6.09 -17.57 5.00
N PHE A 42 5.83 -16.26 5.12
CA PHE A 42 5.13 -15.50 4.12
C PHE A 42 5.97 -15.38 2.84
N THR A 43 5.42 -15.80 1.71
CA THR A 43 6.08 -15.74 0.40
C THR A 43 5.13 -15.16 -0.62
N CYS A 44 5.51 -14.05 -1.26
CA CYS A 44 4.81 -13.52 -2.43
C CYS A 44 5.73 -12.58 -3.23
N GLU A 45 5.32 -12.31 -4.45
CA GLU A 45 5.90 -11.29 -5.32
C GLU A 45 4.81 -10.26 -5.62
N LEU A 46 5.18 -8.98 -5.57
CA LEU A 46 4.29 -7.85 -5.87
C LEU A 46 4.94 -7.06 -7.01
N ASP A 47 4.27 -7.00 -8.12
CA ASP A 47 4.56 -6.15 -9.27
C ASP A 47 3.67 -4.89 -9.24
N LYS A 48 3.73 -4.06 -10.27
CA LYS A 48 2.91 -2.85 -10.36
C LYS A 48 1.42 -3.18 -10.30
N GLY A 49 0.68 -2.39 -9.54
CA GLY A 49 -0.76 -2.57 -9.32
C GLY A 49 -1.19 -2.23 -7.90
N CYS A 50 -2.48 -2.28 -7.66
CA CYS A 50 -3.08 -2.02 -6.36
C CYS A 50 -3.48 -3.34 -5.67
N TYR A 51 -2.93 -3.60 -4.50
CA TYR A 51 -3.10 -4.81 -3.71
C TYR A 51 -3.84 -4.52 -2.41
N GLY A 52 -4.91 -5.26 -2.16
CA GLY A 52 -5.56 -5.30 -0.85
C GLY A 52 -4.96 -6.40 0.03
N LEU A 53 -4.25 -6.04 1.09
CA LEU A 53 -3.83 -6.99 2.14
C LEU A 53 -4.97 -7.17 3.12
N LEU A 54 -5.83 -8.18 2.86
CA LEU A 54 -7.08 -8.43 3.55
C LEU A 54 -6.92 -9.51 4.61
N GLY A 55 -7.48 -9.29 5.78
CA GLY A 55 -7.46 -10.29 6.86
C GLY A 55 -8.03 -9.73 8.15
N PRO A 56 -8.44 -10.60 9.09
CA PRO A 56 -9.00 -10.18 10.37
C PRO A 56 -7.99 -9.39 11.21
N ASN A 57 -8.49 -8.75 12.26
CA ASN A 57 -7.63 -8.10 13.25
C ASN A 57 -6.71 -9.14 13.91
N GLY A 58 -5.43 -8.82 14.02
CA GLY A 58 -4.43 -9.78 14.53
C GLY A 58 -3.84 -10.73 13.49
N ALA A 59 -4.30 -10.73 12.23
CA ALA A 59 -3.74 -11.58 11.16
C ALA A 59 -2.25 -11.33 10.87
N GLY A 60 -1.68 -10.20 11.34
CA GLY A 60 -0.28 -9.87 11.13
C GLY A 60 0.00 -8.82 10.06
N LYS A 61 -1.04 -8.22 9.44
CA LYS A 61 -0.93 -7.24 8.34
C LYS A 61 0.07 -6.11 8.63
N THR A 62 -0.13 -5.35 9.69
CA THR A 62 0.79 -4.28 10.13
C THR A 62 2.21 -4.80 10.39
N THR A 63 2.34 -6.00 10.96
CA THR A 63 3.65 -6.60 11.22
C THR A 63 4.37 -6.93 9.91
N LEU A 64 3.65 -7.49 8.94
CA LEU A 64 4.18 -7.78 7.60
C LEU A 64 4.66 -6.49 6.92
N LEU A 65 3.81 -5.45 6.86
CA LEU A 65 4.20 -4.16 6.27
C LEU A 65 5.46 -3.58 6.93
N ARG A 66 5.56 -3.63 8.26
CA ARG A 66 6.74 -3.15 8.98
C ARG A 66 7.99 -4.01 8.73
N CYS A 67 7.84 -5.30 8.47
CA CYS A 67 8.95 -6.16 8.03
C CYS A 67 9.40 -5.78 6.61
N ILE A 68 8.49 -5.59 5.68
CA ILE A 68 8.79 -5.16 4.30
C ILE A 68 9.51 -3.82 4.30
N LEU A 69 9.06 -2.87 5.11
CA LEU A 69 9.67 -1.54 5.28
C LEU A 69 11.01 -1.55 6.03
N GLY A 70 11.47 -2.69 6.52
CA GLY A 70 12.68 -2.79 7.35
C GLY A 70 12.55 -2.14 8.73
N LEU A 71 11.34 -1.73 9.16
CA LEU A 71 11.07 -1.18 10.49
C LEU A 71 11.14 -2.26 11.58
N TYR A 72 10.84 -3.51 11.21
CA TYR A 72 11.07 -4.68 12.03
C TYR A 72 12.04 -5.63 11.32
N PRO A 73 13.13 -6.07 11.96
CA PRO A 73 13.98 -7.10 11.38
C PRO A 73 13.18 -8.41 11.27
N VAL A 74 13.26 -9.07 10.12
CA VAL A 74 12.70 -10.42 9.93
C VAL A 74 13.45 -11.42 10.82
N SER A 75 12.75 -12.47 11.27
CA SER A 75 13.37 -13.55 12.04
C SER A 75 13.96 -14.63 11.12
N GLU A 76 13.31 -14.84 9.97
CA GLU A 76 13.71 -15.79 8.93
C GLU A 76 13.25 -15.22 7.57
N GLY A 77 13.90 -15.67 6.49
CA GLY A 77 13.56 -15.25 5.13
C GLY A 77 14.17 -13.93 4.71
N VAL A 78 13.78 -13.45 3.54
CA VAL A 78 14.35 -12.25 2.92
C VAL A 78 13.24 -11.40 2.31
N VAL A 79 13.37 -10.09 2.43
CA VAL A 79 12.59 -9.10 1.66
C VAL A 79 13.56 -8.38 0.73
N SER A 80 13.28 -8.41 -0.56
CA SER A 80 14.06 -7.74 -1.59
C SER A 80 13.23 -6.63 -2.21
N LEU A 81 13.72 -5.41 -2.08
CA LEU A 81 13.22 -4.21 -2.76
C LEU A 81 14.27 -3.76 -3.76
N GLN A 82 13.86 -3.17 -4.86
CA GLN A 82 14.82 -2.65 -5.82
C GLN A 82 15.57 -1.44 -5.24
N LYS A 83 16.84 -1.33 -5.58
CA LYS A 83 17.68 -0.20 -5.11
C LYS A 83 17.25 1.09 -5.80
N GLY A 84 16.93 2.09 -5.00
CA GLY A 84 16.61 3.44 -5.48
C GLY A 84 15.13 3.76 -5.48
N GLU A 85 14.24 2.78 -5.27
CA GLU A 85 12.82 3.02 -5.14
C GLU A 85 12.49 3.90 -3.93
N GLN A 86 11.62 4.87 -4.17
CA GLN A 86 11.10 5.72 -3.11
C GLN A 86 9.85 5.07 -2.52
N ILE A 87 9.82 4.97 -1.19
CA ILE A 87 8.72 4.35 -0.47
C ILE A 87 7.91 5.39 0.28
N GLY A 88 6.60 5.40 0.03
CA GLY A 88 5.61 6.08 0.83
C GLY A 88 4.98 5.15 1.86
N TYR A 89 4.78 5.63 3.08
CA TYR A 89 4.13 4.83 4.11
C TYR A 89 3.18 5.69 4.95
N LEU A 90 1.94 5.25 5.05
CA LEU A 90 0.95 5.74 6.00
C LEU A 90 0.74 4.68 7.08
N PRO A 91 1.23 4.86 8.30
CA PRO A 91 0.97 3.94 9.40
C PRO A 91 -0.47 4.04 9.91
N GLN A 92 -0.95 2.97 10.55
CA GLN A 92 -2.27 2.94 11.19
C GLN A 92 -2.46 4.10 12.19
N ARG A 93 -1.44 4.41 12.97
CA ARG A 93 -1.39 5.59 13.85
C ARG A 93 -0.33 6.53 13.33
N PHE A 94 -0.76 7.70 12.90
CA PHE A 94 0.11 8.74 12.36
C PHE A 94 0.12 9.93 13.32
N GLY A 95 1.27 10.20 13.92
CA GLY A 95 1.47 11.35 14.81
C GLY A 95 1.78 12.61 14.00
N MET A 96 1.11 13.71 14.35
CA MET A 96 1.32 15.02 13.74
C MET A 96 1.53 16.07 14.82
N PHE A 97 2.32 17.11 14.51
CA PHE A 97 2.45 18.28 15.39
C PHE A 97 1.22 19.17 15.24
N GLN A 98 0.34 19.14 16.24
CA GLN A 98 -0.96 19.80 16.21
C GLN A 98 -0.87 21.33 16.11
N GLU A 99 0.25 21.90 16.60
CA GLU A 99 0.51 23.34 16.66
C GLU A 99 0.93 23.92 15.30
N LEU A 100 1.49 23.10 14.43
CA LEU A 100 1.96 23.54 13.10
C LEU A 100 0.80 23.75 12.15
N LYS A 101 0.98 24.65 11.18
CA LYS A 101 0.13 24.74 10.01
C LYS A 101 0.34 23.52 9.12
N VAL A 102 -0.69 23.16 8.35
CA VAL A 102 -0.63 22.07 7.36
C VAL A 102 0.59 22.22 6.45
N LYS A 103 0.80 23.40 5.89
CA LYS A 103 1.92 23.72 5.00
C LYS A 103 3.27 23.57 5.70
N GLU A 104 3.41 24.04 6.94
CA GLU A 104 4.63 23.90 7.75
C GLU A 104 4.95 22.45 8.03
N MET A 105 3.92 21.65 8.37
CA MET A 105 4.04 20.20 8.57
C MET A 105 4.52 19.50 7.30
N MET A 106 3.98 19.88 6.13
CA MET A 106 4.40 19.34 4.84
C MET A 106 5.83 19.72 4.47
N TYR A 107 6.27 20.95 4.80
CA TYR A 107 7.68 21.36 4.66
C TYR A 107 8.61 20.51 5.50
N TYR A 108 8.22 20.20 6.75
CA TYR A 108 8.98 19.30 7.62
C TYR A 108 9.15 17.92 6.97
N PHE A 109 8.07 17.33 6.45
CA PHE A 109 8.13 16.02 5.77
C PHE A 109 8.92 16.08 4.46
N ALA A 110 8.76 17.12 3.66
CA ALA A 110 9.53 17.30 2.43
C ALA A 110 11.04 17.39 2.72
N ALA A 111 11.43 18.05 3.81
CA ALA A 111 12.82 18.10 4.23
C ALA A 111 13.33 16.74 4.71
N ALA A 112 12.54 16.00 5.51
CA ALA A 112 12.87 14.67 6.00
C ALA A 112 13.03 13.66 4.86
N LYS A 113 12.18 13.73 3.84
CA LYS A 113 12.23 12.92 2.60
C LYS A 113 13.29 13.40 1.60
N LYS A 114 14.06 14.43 1.93
CA LYS A 114 15.12 15.01 1.08
C LYS A 114 14.63 15.56 -0.26
N VAL A 115 13.36 16.00 -0.33
CA VAL A 115 12.87 16.72 -1.51
C VAL A 115 13.74 17.96 -1.73
N PRO A 116 14.25 18.22 -2.95
CA PRO A 116 15.08 19.39 -3.25
C PRO A 116 14.39 20.68 -2.83
N LYS A 117 15.15 21.61 -2.22
CA LYS A 117 14.59 22.83 -1.61
C LYS A 117 13.79 23.68 -2.59
N ASP A 118 14.27 23.77 -3.82
CA ASP A 118 13.66 24.51 -4.92
C ASP A 118 12.36 23.87 -5.44
N LYS A 119 12.13 22.58 -5.19
CA LYS A 119 10.94 21.85 -5.61
C LYS A 119 9.89 21.66 -4.51
N ARG A 120 10.23 21.97 -3.24
CA ARG A 120 9.35 21.67 -2.08
C ARG A 120 7.99 22.35 -2.18
N GLU A 121 7.97 23.63 -2.54
CA GLU A 121 6.72 24.39 -2.63
C GLU A 121 5.75 23.75 -3.64
N ALA A 122 6.20 23.57 -4.87
CA ALA A 122 5.38 22.98 -5.92
C ALA A 122 4.92 21.54 -5.58
N GLU A 123 5.80 20.77 -4.95
CA GLU A 123 5.47 19.40 -4.54
C GLU A 123 4.45 19.36 -3.39
N ILE A 124 4.55 20.28 -2.42
CA ILE A 124 3.58 20.42 -1.33
C ILE A 124 2.22 20.85 -1.90
N GLU A 125 2.19 21.83 -2.80
CA GLU A 125 0.95 22.26 -3.46
C GLU A 125 0.30 21.11 -4.22
N ARG A 126 1.08 20.33 -4.97
CA ARG A 126 0.61 19.14 -5.69
C ARG A 126 -0.05 18.14 -4.76
N VAL A 127 0.65 17.68 -3.71
CA VAL A 127 0.10 16.64 -2.84
C VAL A 127 -1.08 17.13 -2.00
N LEU A 128 -1.13 18.39 -1.61
CA LEU A 128 -2.29 18.96 -0.93
C LEU A 128 -3.51 19.04 -1.85
N ALA A 129 -3.31 19.36 -3.14
CA ALA A 129 -4.37 19.30 -4.14
C ALA A 129 -4.86 17.87 -4.37
N ASP A 130 -3.94 16.90 -4.45
CA ASP A 130 -4.27 15.48 -4.64
C ASP A 130 -5.17 14.91 -3.53
N VAL A 131 -5.05 15.43 -2.29
CA VAL A 131 -5.86 15.01 -1.15
C VAL A 131 -6.96 16.00 -0.76
N ASN A 132 -7.28 16.99 -1.59
CA ASN A 132 -8.31 18.02 -1.35
C ASN A 132 -8.09 18.79 -0.05
N LEU A 133 -6.85 19.24 0.22
CA LEU A 133 -6.48 20.05 1.39
C LEU A 133 -5.82 21.39 1.03
N SER A 134 -5.82 21.82 -0.23
CA SER A 134 -5.18 23.09 -0.65
C SER A 134 -5.69 24.29 0.13
N GLU A 135 -7.00 24.39 0.35
CA GLU A 135 -7.63 25.50 1.09
C GLU A 135 -7.30 25.49 2.59
N LYS A 136 -6.78 24.37 3.10
CA LYS A 136 -6.43 24.17 4.50
C LYS A 136 -4.93 24.35 4.78
N ALA A 137 -4.14 24.75 3.78
CA ALA A 137 -2.69 24.86 3.88
C ALA A 137 -2.21 25.77 5.03
N GLU A 138 -2.94 26.86 5.31
CA GLU A 138 -2.62 27.81 6.37
C GLU A 138 -3.32 27.50 7.71
N GLU A 139 -4.17 26.47 7.77
CA GLU A 139 -4.86 26.05 9.00
C GLU A 139 -3.95 25.19 9.88
N ARG A 140 -4.13 25.26 11.21
CA ARG A 140 -3.38 24.40 12.13
C ARG A 140 -3.84 22.96 12.02
N VAL A 141 -2.90 22.01 12.06
CA VAL A 141 -3.19 20.57 11.99
C VAL A 141 -4.19 20.14 13.07
N GLY A 142 -4.09 20.70 14.27
CA GLY A 142 -5.02 20.42 15.37
C GLY A 142 -6.47 20.86 15.14
N HIS A 143 -6.72 21.73 14.17
CA HIS A 143 -8.08 22.17 13.81
C HIS A 143 -8.71 21.33 12.70
N LEU A 144 -7.96 20.42 12.08
CA LEU A 144 -8.47 19.52 11.06
C LEU A 144 -9.35 18.43 11.69
N SER A 145 -10.42 18.02 10.97
CA SER A 145 -11.16 16.82 11.31
C SER A 145 -10.28 15.56 11.26
N GLY A 146 -10.70 14.46 11.88
CA GLY A 146 -9.98 13.19 11.82
C GLY A 146 -9.75 12.72 10.39
N GLY A 147 -10.76 12.86 9.52
CA GLY A 147 -10.66 12.55 8.09
C GLY A 147 -9.65 13.45 7.37
N MET A 148 -9.67 14.77 7.62
CA MET A 148 -8.68 15.70 7.07
C MET A 148 -7.25 15.37 7.55
N GLN A 149 -7.07 15.02 8.84
CA GLN A 149 -5.76 14.58 9.33
C GLN A 149 -5.31 13.29 8.62
N ARG A 150 -6.23 12.36 8.36
CA ARG A 150 -5.92 11.14 7.61
C ARG A 150 -5.50 11.45 6.18
N ARG A 151 -6.21 12.36 5.49
CA ARG A 151 -5.84 12.85 4.16
C ARG A 151 -4.46 13.55 4.17
N LEU A 152 -4.14 14.33 5.20
CA LEU A 152 -2.80 14.91 5.37
C LEU A 152 -1.73 13.82 5.55
N GLY A 153 -2.05 12.72 6.23
CA GLY A 153 -1.19 11.53 6.32
C GLY A 153 -0.94 10.88 4.95
N ILE A 154 -1.96 10.82 4.09
CA ILE A 154 -1.80 10.33 2.71
C ILE A 154 -0.91 11.31 1.92
N ALA A 155 -1.14 12.63 2.02
CA ALA A 155 -0.28 13.64 1.38
C ALA A 155 1.19 13.46 1.76
N GLN A 156 1.47 13.21 3.05
CA GLN A 156 2.82 12.89 3.51
C GLN A 156 3.35 11.59 2.88
N ALA A 157 2.51 10.56 2.75
CA ALA A 157 2.94 9.28 2.17
C ALA A 157 3.33 9.44 0.68
N ILE A 158 2.53 10.19 -0.10
CA ILE A 158 2.76 10.39 -1.55
C ILE A 158 3.73 11.54 -1.89
N LEU A 159 4.22 12.28 -0.89
CA LEU A 159 5.18 13.34 -1.06
C LEU A 159 6.51 12.81 -1.61
N GLY A 160 7.01 13.43 -2.68
CA GLY A 160 8.22 13.00 -3.38
C GLY A 160 7.97 11.92 -4.43
N ASP A 161 6.70 11.68 -4.77
CA ASP A 161 6.27 10.76 -5.83
C ASP A 161 6.86 9.34 -5.70
N PRO A 162 6.51 8.59 -4.63
CA PRO A 162 7.07 7.29 -4.38
C PRO A 162 6.64 6.25 -5.43
N ASP A 163 7.53 5.30 -5.73
CA ASP A 163 7.28 4.15 -6.62
C ASP A 163 6.42 3.09 -5.91
N ILE A 164 6.58 3.00 -4.59
CA ILE A 164 5.89 2.03 -3.72
C ILE A 164 5.13 2.78 -2.63
N LEU A 165 3.87 2.46 -2.44
CA LEU A 165 3.02 3.07 -1.42
C LEU A 165 2.38 2.00 -0.52
N PHE A 166 2.67 2.07 0.77
CA PHE A 166 2.02 1.24 1.79
C PHE A 166 1.05 2.07 2.64
N LEU A 167 -0.20 1.62 2.74
CA LEU A 167 -1.25 2.26 3.53
C LEU A 167 -1.79 1.26 4.56
N ASP A 168 -1.52 1.50 5.83
CA ASP A 168 -1.90 0.60 6.91
C ASP A 168 -3.21 1.06 7.56
N GLU A 169 -4.30 0.30 7.33
CA GLU A 169 -5.67 0.58 7.81
C GLU A 169 -6.10 2.05 7.54
N PRO A 170 -6.03 2.53 6.27
CA PRO A 170 -6.11 3.96 5.96
C PRO A 170 -7.46 4.61 6.27
N THR A 171 -8.54 3.84 6.33
CA THR A 171 -9.93 4.32 6.47
C THR A 171 -10.54 4.01 7.83
N THR A 172 -9.78 3.38 8.73
CA THR A 172 -10.27 3.05 10.07
C THR A 172 -10.71 4.32 10.82
N GLY A 173 -11.98 4.33 11.27
CA GLY A 173 -12.57 5.45 12.01
C GLY A 173 -13.05 6.61 11.13
N LEU A 174 -13.00 6.49 9.79
CA LEU A 174 -13.56 7.46 8.88
C LEU A 174 -15.06 7.26 8.67
N ASP A 175 -15.77 8.36 8.49
CA ASP A 175 -17.17 8.35 8.06
C ASP A 175 -17.31 7.96 6.56
N PRO A 176 -18.52 7.70 6.06
CA PRO A 176 -18.72 7.29 4.66
C PRO A 176 -18.25 8.31 3.62
N GLU A 177 -18.34 9.62 3.90
CA GLU A 177 -17.90 10.68 2.99
C GLU A 177 -16.37 10.67 2.85
N GLU A 178 -15.65 10.61 3.97
CA GLU A 178 -14.20 10.54 3.97
C GLU A 178 -13.67 9.22 3.35
N ARG A 179 -14.39 8.10 3.50
CA ARG A 179 -14.06 6.86 2.78
C ARG A 179 -14.24 7.00 1.27
N SER A 180 -15.25 7.75 0.81
CA SER A 180 -15.42 8.05 -0.61
C SER A 180 -14.26 8.88 -1.15
N HIS A 181 -13.85 9.93 -0.44
CA HIS A 181 -12.67 10.71 -0.79
C HIS A 181 -11.40 9.87 -0.85
N PHE A 182 -11.20 8.97 0.11
CA PHE A 182 -10.08 8.03 0.10
C PHE A 182 -10.07 7.17 -1.17
N LYS A 183 -11.20 6.59 -1.55
CA LYS A 183 -11.32 5.76 -2.77
C LYS A 183 -10.96 6.56 -4.03
N GLU A 184 -11.38 7.81 -4.13
CA GLU A 184 -11.04 8.70 -5.25
C GLU A 184 -9.53 8.97 -5.33
N ILE A 185 -8.90 9.27 -4.19
CA ILE A 185 -7.45 9.48 -4.09
C ILE A 185 -6.70 8.23 -4.57
N ILE A 186 -7.06 7.04 -4.06
CA ILE A 186 -6.39 5.80 -4.43
C ILE A 186 -6.59 5.48 -5.91
N ARG A 187 -7.80 5.63 -6.46
CA ARG A 187 -8.06 5.43 -7.89
C ARG A 187 -7.24 6.36 -8.79
N LYS A 188 -6.95 7.57 -8.32
CA LYS A 188 -6.07 8.52 -9.02
C LYS A 188 -4.63 8.01 -9.00
N LEU A 189 -4.12 7.61 -7.82
CA LEU A 189 -2.75 7.13 -7.63
C LEU A 189 -2.49 5.78 -8.32
N ALA A 190 -3.50 4.91 -8.40
CA ALA A 190 -3.40 3.61 -9.06
C ALA A 190 -3.30 3.68 -10.60
N LYS A 191 -3.57 4.84 -11.21
CA LYS A 191 -3.31 5.06 -12.64
C LYS A 191 -1.84 5.24 -12.96
N ASP A 192 -1.05 5.63 -11.98
CA ASP A 192 0.39 5.73 -12.10
C ASP A 192 0.99 4.32 -11.96
N ASP A 193 2.07 4.07 -12.66
CA ASP A 193 2.74 2.76 -12.74
C ASP A 193 3.50 2.41 -11.43
N LYS A 194 2.76 2.27 -10.32
CA LYS A 194 3.23 2.12 -8.94
C LYS A 194 2.80 0.79 -8.31
N ILE A 195 3.46 0.40 -7.23
CA ILE A 195 3.00 -0.67 -6.33
C ILE A 195 2.28 -0.02 -5.15
N ILE A 196 0.98 -0.28 -5.01
CA ILE A 196 0.18 0.21 -3.89
C ILE A 196 -0.32 -0.98 -3.07
N VAL A 197 -0.03 -0.99 -1.77
CA VAL A 197 -0.51 -2.03 -0.86
C VAL A 197 -1.35 -1.39 0.24
N ILE A 198 -2.62 -1.77 0.32
CA ILE A 198 -3.59 -1.28 1.31
C ILE A 198 -3.89 -2.41 2.28
N SER A 199 -3.44 -2.31 3.54
CA SER A 199 -3.90 -3.24 4.56
C SER A 199 -5.27 -2.82 5.08
N THR A 200 -6.20 -3.74 5.13
CA THR A 200 -7.54 -3.48 5.66
C THR A 200 -8.21 -4.78 6.12
N HIS A 201 -9.28 -4.64 6.90
CA HIS A 201 -10.21 -5.73 7.21
C HIS A 201 -11.59 -5.49 6.57
N ILE A 202 -11.72 -4.43 5.76
CA ILE A 202 -12.97 -4.01 5.10
C ILE A 202 -12.91 -4.45 3.63
N VAL A 203 -13.73 -5.45 3.27
CA VAL A 203 -13.73 -6.08 1.96
C VAL A 203 -14.11 -5.09 0.86
N GLU A 204 -15.11 -4.24 1.11
CA GLU A 204 -15.62 -3.25 0.15
C GLU A 204 -14.57 -2.19 -0.24
N GLU A 205 -13.52 -2.00 0.57
CA GLU A 205 -12.41 -1.14 0.21
C GLU A 205 -11.52 -1.78 -0.85
N VAL A 206 -11.22 -3.07 -0.67
CA VAL A 206 -10.43 -3.85 -1.62
C VAL A 206 -11.16 -3.95 -2.96
N GLU A 207 -12.43 -4.34 -2.93
CA GLU A 207 -13.27 -4.47 -4.13
C GLU A 207 -13.38 -3.15 -4.91
N ALA A 208 -13.37 -2.02 -4.21
CA ALA A 208 -13.55 -0.71 -4.84
C ALA A 208 -12.30 -0.17 -5.55
N VAL A 209 -11.08 -0.51 -5.11
CA VAL A 209 -9.86 0.17 -5.57
C VAL A 209 -8.68 -0.75 -5.87
N CYS A 210 -8.73 -2.04 -5.54
CA CYS A 210 -7.62 -2.97 -5.74
C CYS A 210 -7.84 -3.88 -6.95
N ASP A 211 -6.75 -4.25 -7.61
CA ASP A 211 -6.73 -5.21 -8.71
C ASP A 211 -6.59 -6.64 -8.17
N ARG A 212 -5.84 -6.79 -7.09
CA ARG A 212 -5.49 -8.07 -6.49
C ARG A 212 -5.70 -8.05 -4.97
N VAL A 213 -5.89 -9.24 -4.42
CA VAL A 213 -6.05 -9.42 -2.97
C VAL A 213 -5.05 -10.46 -2.43
N LEU A 214 -4.40 -10.09 -1.34
CA LEU A 214 -3.59 -10.95 -0.50
C LEU A 214 -4.43 -11.30 0.73
N ILE A 215 -4.96 -12.52 0.79
CA ILE A 215 -5.75 -12.97 1.94
C ILE A 215 -4.81 -13.52 3.00
N MET A 216 -4.89 -12.94 4.19
CA MET A 216 -4.00 -13.28 5.30
C MET A 216 -4.78 -13.72 6.55
N LYS A 217 -4.37 -14.84 7.16
CA LYS A 217 -4.90 -15.35 8.43
C LYS A 217 -3.77 -15.88 9.32
N ASP A 218 -3.77 -15.54 10.60
CA ASP A 218 -2.87 -16.07 11.63
C ASP A 218 -1.36 -16.02 11.26
N GLY A 219 -0.95 -14.96 10.57
CA GLY A 219 0.43 -14.75 10.13
C GLY A 219 0.81 -15.47 8.83
N THR A 220 -0.13 -16.11 8.15
CA THR A 220 0.09 -16.89 6.92
C THR A 220 -0.63 -16.24 5.74
N LEU A 221 0.00 -16.22 4.56
CA LEU A 221 -0.67 -15.90 3.30
C LEU A 221 -1.50 -17.13 2.88
N LEU A 222 -2.79 -16.93 2.70
CA LEU A 222 -3.69 -17.96 2.17
C LEU A 222 -3.76 -17.90 0.66
N GLU A 223 -3.92 -16.67 0.10
CA GLU A 223 -4.09 -16.44 -1.32
C GLU A 223 -3.42 -15.15 -1.79
N ASN A 224 -2.96 -15.16 -3.05
CA ASN A 224 -2.54 -13.98 -3.82
C ASN A 224 -3.15 -14.10 -5.21
N VAL A 225 -4.32 -13.51 -5.39
CA VAL A 225 -5.16 -13.65 -6.58
C VAL A 225 -5.75 -12.32 -7.01
N THR A 226 -6.36 -12.25 -8.18
CA THR A 226 -7.16 -11.08 -8.56
C THR A 226 -8.42 -11.00 -7.69
N VAL A 227 -9.01 -9.81 -7.61
CA VAL A 227 -10.28 -9.62 -6.89
C VAL A 227 -11.38 -10.50 -7.52
N GLU A 228 -11.39 -10.63 -8.85
CA GLU A 228 -12.34 -11.48 -9.58
C GLU A 228 -12.17 -12.97 -9.22
N GLU A 229 -10.93 -13.49 -9.24
CA GLU A 229 -10.65 -14.88 -8.85
C GLU A 229 -11.07 -15.15 -7.38
N ALA A 230 -10.90 -14.17 -6.49
CA ALA A 230 -11.30 -14.33 -5.09
C ALA A 230 -12.82 -14.42 -4.91
N CYS A 231 -13.62 -13.77 -5.74
CA CYS A 231 -15.07 -13.91 -5.72
C CYS A 231 -15.49 -15.36 -5.99
N HIS A 232 -14.83 -16.06 -6.91
CA HIS A 232 -15.15 -17.45 -7.29
C HIS A 232 -14.91 -18.49 -6.19
N PHE A 233 -14.19 -18.16 -5.10
CA PHE A 233 -14.03 -19.09 -3.98
C PHE A 233 -15.34 -19.48 -3.28
N ALA A 234 -16.40 -18.70 -3.45
CA ALA A 234 -17.73 -19.05 -2.94
C ALA A 234 -18.47 -20.12 -3.79
N GLY A 235 -17.92 -20.50 -4.95
CA GLY A 235 -18.52 -21.50 -5.84
C GLY A 235 -19.74 -21.00 -6.63
N ASP A 236 -19.93 -19.69 -6.72
CA ASP A 236 -21.01 -19.03 -7.48
C ASP A 236 -20.38 -17.93 -8.36
N ASP A 237 -20.73 -17.89 -9.64
CA ASP A 237 -20.22 -16.90 -10.60
C ASP A 237 -20.67 -15.46 -10.31
N ASN A 238 -21.73 -15.30 -9.49
CA ASN A 238 -22.22 -13.99 -9.06
C ASN A 238 -21.82 -13.65 -7.61
N ALA A 239 -20.89 -14.40 -7.03
CA ALA A 239 -20.45 -14.16 -5.66
C ALA A 239 -19.68 -12.84 -5.54
N THR A 240 -19.85 -12.18 -4.39
CA THR A 240 -19.07 -10.99 -4.03
C THR A 240 -17.70 -11.39 -3.47
N LEU A 241 -16.75 -10.44 -3.46
CA LEU A 241 -15.46 -10.65 -2.80
C LEU A 241 -15.62 -11.04 -1.32
N GLU A 242 -16.62 -10.48 -0.63
CA GLU A 242 -16.90 -10.82 0.77
C GLU A 242 -17.26 -12.30 0.94
N GLN A 243 -18.13 -12.84 0.07
CA GLN A 243 -18.52 -14.24 0.11
C GLN A 243 -17.32 -15.17 -0.15
N GLY A 244 -16.51 -14.87 -1.18
CA GLY A 244 -15.30 -15.62 -1.47
C GLY A 244 -14.28 -15.57 -0.34
N TYR A 245 -14.03 -14.39 0.21
CA TYR A 245 -13.15 -14.19 1.36
C TYR A 245 -13.60 -14.99 2.59
N LEU A 246 -14.90 -14.92 2.96
CA LEU A 246 -15.44 -15.66 4.09
C LEU A 246 -15.36 -17.17 3.89
N GLN A 247 -15.60 -17.66 2.68
CA GLN A 247 -15.45 -19.08 2.35
C GLN A 247 -13.99 -19.52 2.53
N ARG A 248 -13.04 -18.74 2.00
CA ARG A 248 -11.61 -19.07 2.10
C ARG A 248 -11.11 -19.07 3.54
N LEU A 249 -11.62 -18.17 4.39
CA LEU A 249 -11.29 -18.15 5.82
C LEU A 249 -11.81 -19.37 6.60
N LYS A 250 -12.93 -19.98 6.17
CA LYS A 250 -13.49 -21.19 6.82
C LYS A 250 -12.70 -22.43 6.48
N GLU A 251 -12.11 -22.50 5.28
CA GLU A 251 -11.35 -23.64 4.78
C GLU A 251 -9.90 -23.68 5.33
N ALA A 252 -9.38 -22.56 5.83
CA ALA A 252 -8.03 -22.39 6.36
C ALA A 252 -8.00 -22.52 7.88
#